data_3c146f66f5b70f151cbb6f3385c07bcb
#
_entry.id   3c146f66f5b70f151cbb6f3385c07bcb
#
_cell.length_a   1.000
_cell.length_b   1.000
_cell.length_c   1.000
_cell.angle_alpha   90.00
_cell.angle_beta   90.00
_cell.angle_gamma   90.00
#
_symmetry.space_group_name_H-M   'P 1'
#
loop_
_entity.id
_entity.type
_entity.pdbx_description
1 polymer ?
#
loop_
_entity_poly.entity_id
_entity_poly.type
_entity_poly.pdbx_seq_one_letter_code
_entity_poly.pdbx_strand_id
1 'polypeptide(L)'
;DRAEVRITGSLGEGAERLQIEGDRRSLEVKVRYPRNGNRAEPTTLVIDVPLLAEVEVDGVSTDIDVQGVAGRNLVIGSVSGGVVAVGAPRKADISSVSGDLRLNLNSRDVAVESVSGSIALRGRIGGEIKAETVSGDIRIDTRGEPARRLDTSSVSGNASYAGALAPGGRINVESVSGNIRLSLPRGLSARVRGESFSGRLSAPQARID
;
A
#
# COMPACT_ATOMS: atom_id res chain seq x y z
N ASP A 1 -7.44 -28.81 3.24
CA ASP A 1 -7.01 -27.58 2.52
C ASP A 1 -6.12 -27.97 1.36
N ARG A 2 -6.69 -28.06 0.18
CA ARG A 2 -5.89 -28.20 -1.05
C ARG A 2 -5.42 -26.80 -1.42
N ALA A 3 -4.11 -26.59 -1.51
CA ALA A 3 -3.52 -25.42 -2.10
C ALA A 3 -3.82 -25.42 -3.61
N GLU A 4 -4.98 -24.95 -3.99
CA GLU A 4 -5.44 -24.88 -5.38
C GLU A 4 -5.49 -23.41 -5.79
N VAL A 5 -4.90 -23.11 -6.93
CA VAL A 5 -5.02 -21.81 -7.58
C VAL A 5 -6.02 -21.94 -8.71
N ARG A 6 -7.02 -21.08 -8.72
CA ARG A 6 -8.03 -21.02 -9.79
C ARG A 6 -7.90 -19.69 -10.53
N ILE A 7 -7.84 -19.74 -11.85
CA ILE A 7 -7.76 -18.56 -12.70
C ILE A 7 -9.00 -18.54 -13.59
N THR A 8 -9.72 -17.45 -13.53
CA THR A 8 -10.91 -17.18 -14.34
C THR A 8 -10.84 -15.78 -14.93
N GLY A 9 -11.52 -15.55 -16.03
CA GLY A 9 -11.56 -14.21 -16.62
C GLY A 9 -11.67 -14.23 -18.13
N SER A 10 -11.47 -13.06 -18.74
CA SER A 10 -11.49 -12.86 -20.18
C SER A 10 -10.23 -12.14 -20.62
N LEU A 11 -9.63 -12.58 -21.68
CA LEU A 11 -8.58 -11.86 -22.38
C LEU A 11 -9.24 -10.87 -23.34
N GLY A 12 -8.81 -9.59 -23.24
CA GLY A 12 -9.24 -8.56 -24.18
C GLY A 12 -8.70 -8.80 -25.60
N GLU A 13 -9.39 -8.24 -26.59
CA GLU A 13 -8.88 -8.23 -27.97
C GLU A 13 -7.51 -7.56 -28.01
N GLY A 14 -6.56 -8.18 -28.69
CA GLY A 14 -5.16 -7.74 -28.74
C GLY A 14 -4.25 -8.39 -27.72
N ALA A 15 -4.76 -9.13 -26.72
CA ALA A 15 -3.93 -9.99 -25.90
C ALA A 15 -3.54 -11.25 -26.72
N GLU A 16 -2.25 -11.55 -26.76
CA GLU A 16 -1.76 -12.70 -27.53
C GLU A 16 -2.10 -14.02 -26.83
N ARG A 17 -1.81 -14.10 -25.54
CA ARG A 17 -2.07 -15.29 -24.73
C ARG A 17 -1.93 -15.02 -23.23
N LEU A 18 -2.56 -15.88 -22.45
CA LEU A 18 -2.25 -16.07 -21.04
C LEU A 18 -1.13 -17.10 -20.91
N GLN A 19 0.00 -16.69 -20.35
CA GLN A 19 1.12 -17.56 -20.05
C GLN A 19 1.06 -17.94 -18.57
N ILE A 20 1.05 -19.24 -18.29
CA ILE A 20 1.04 -19.78 -16.92
C ILE A 20 2.26 -20.68 -16.80
N GLU A 21 3.17 -20.33 -15.94
CA GLU A 21 4.41 -21.06 -15.69
C GLU A 21 4.59 -21.30 -14.20
N GLY A 22 5.18 -22.42 -13.84
CA GLY A 22 5.48 -22.70 -12.45
C GLY A 22 5.33 -24.16 -12.05
N ASP A 23 5.37 -24.37 -10.75
CA ASP A 23 5.26 -25.69 -10.13
C ASP A 23 4.27 -25.64 -8.94
N ARG A 24 4.29 -26.70 -8.09
CA ARG A 24 3.41 -26.77 -6.90
C ARG A 24 3.69 -25.71 -5.84
N ARG A 25 4.79 -24.99 -5.91
CA ARG A 25 5.23 -24.01 -4.91
C ARG A 25 5.16 -22.57 -5.40
N SER A 26 5.30 -22.37 -6.70
CA SER A 26 5.33 -21.07 -7.34
C SER A 26 4.59 -21.10 -8.65
N LEU A 27 3.66 -20.18 -8.83
CA LEU A 27 2.89 -20.01 -10.05
C LEU A 27 3.06 -18.57 -10.55
N GLU A 28 3.46 -18.44 -11.80
CA GLU A 28 3.54 -17.17 -12.49
C GLU A 28 2.44 -17.11 -13.56
N VAL A 29 1.69 -16.01 -13.55
CA VAL A 29 0.61 -15.77 -14.52
C VAL A 29 0.88 -14.45 -15.22
N LYS A 30 1.06 -14.50 -16.55
CA LYS A 30 1.37 -13.32 -17.37
C LYS A 30 0.40 -13.19 -18.53
N VAL A 31 -0.13 -12.00 -18.74
CA VAL A 31 -0.80 -11.64 -19.99
C VAL A 31 0.24 -11.13 -20.98
N ARG A 32 0.34 -11.78 -22.14
CA ARG A 32 1.26 -11.39 -23.20
C ARG A 32 0.52 -10.57 -24.25
N TYR A 33 1.11 -9.43 -24.60
CA TYR A 33 0.66 -8.59 -25.69
C TYR A 33 1.67 -8.58 -26.83
N PRO A 34 1.24 -8.53 -28.11
CA PRO A 34 2.13 -8.47 -29.24
C PRO A 34 2.88 -7.12 -29.25
N ARG A 35 4.12 -7.13 -29.71
CA ARG A 35 4.98 -5.92 -29.76
C ARG A 35 4.44 -4.78 -30.61
N ASN A 36 3.56 -5.06 -31.55
CA ASN A 36 3.01 -4.09 -32.53
C ASN A 36 1.49 -3.90 -32.40
N GLY A 37 0.89 -4.26 -31.27
CA GLY A 37 -0.55 -4.11 -31.04
C GLY A 37 -0.97 -2.66 -30.81
N ASN A 38 -1.81 -2.12 -31.69
CA ASN A 38 -2.22 -0.70 -31.63
C ASN A 38 -3.36 -0.39 -30.64
N ARG A 39 -4.10 -1.35 -30.15
CA ARG A 39 -5.12 -1.23 -29.09
C ARG A 39 -5.35 -2.61 -28.49
N ALA A 40 -5.18 -2.69 -27.18
CA ALA A 40 -5.61 -3.87 -26.43
C ALA A 40 -6.90 -3.51 -25.69
N GLU A 41 -7.92 -4.32 -25.81
CA GLU A 41 -9.09 -4.25 -24.94
C GLU A 41 -8.72 -4.69 -23.52
N PRO A 42 -9.46 -4.22 -22.50
CA PRO A 42 -9.19 -4.60 -21.14
C PRO A 42 -9.25 -6.12 -20.91
N THR A 43 -8.20 -6.67 -20.34
CA THR A 43 -8.17 -8.03 -19.85
C THR A 43 -8.61 -8.06 -18.40
N THR A 44 -9.53 -8.93 -18.05
CA THR A 44 -9.96 -9.12 -16.66
C THR A 44 -9.56 -10.53 -16.20
N LEU A 45 -8.78 -10.60 -15.13
CA LEU A 45 -8.40 -11.86 -14.50
C LEU A 45 -8.85 -11.87 -13.04
N VAL A 46 -9.39 -12.97 -12.61
CA VAL A 46 -9.66 -13.31 -11.21
C VAL A 46 -8.83 -14.53 -10.87
N ILE A 47 -7.97 -14.37 -9.87
CA ILE A 47 -7.03 -15.39 -9.45
C ILE A 47 -7.29 -15.70 -7.98
N ASP A 48 -7.94 -16.83 -7.72
CA ASP A 48 -8.13 -17.33 -6.36
C ASP A 48 -6.87 -18.06 -5.92
N VAL A 49 -6.30 -17.61 -4.81
CA VAL A 49 -5.08 -18.18 -4.23
C VAL A 49 -5.34 -18.69 -2.81
N PRO A 50 -4.54 -19.64 -2.30
CA PRO A 50 -4.62 -20.03 -0.90
C PRO A 50 -4.43 -18.85 0.04
N LEU A 51 -5.16 -18.81 1.15
CA LEU A 51 -5.13 -17.72 2.14
C LEU A 51 -3.72 -17.32 2.59
N LEU A 52 -2.84 -18.29 2.76
CA LEU A 52 -1.46 -18.09 3.23
C LEU A 52 -0.44 -18.00 2.08
N ALA A 53 -0.89 -17.84 0.84
CA ALA A 53 0.03 -17.63 -0.28
C ALA A 53 0.80 -16.31 -0.13
N GLU A 54 2.04 -16.32 -0.56
CA GLU A 54 2.77 -15.09 -0.84
C GLU A 54 2.32 -14.61 -2.22
N VAL A 55 1.93 -13.34 -2.30
CA VAL A 55 1.32 -12.78 -3.50
C VAL A 55 2.15 -11.61 -3.99
N GLU A 56 2.50 -11.66 -5.27
CA GLU A 56 3.14 -10.56 -6.00
C GLU A 56 2.30 -10.26 -7.24
N VAL A 57 1.95 -8.98 -7.41
CA VAL A 57 1.12 -8.51 -8.52
C VAL A 57 1.75 -7.29 -9.16
N ASP A 58 2.03 -7.38 -10.45
CA ASP A 58 2.54 -6.27 -11.24
C ASP A 58 1.53 -5.87 -12.34
N GLY A 59 1.17 -4.60 -12.36
CA GLY A 59 0.25 -4.03 -13.34
C GLY A 59 0.82 -2.79 -14.03
N VAL A 60 0.65 -2.69 -15.34
CA VAL A 60 1.09 -1.50 -16.10
C VAL A 60 -0.06 -0.50 -16.28
N SER A 61 -1.20 -0.96 -16.77
CA SER A 61 -2.39 -0.12 -17.01
C SER A 61 -3.64 -0.91 -16.59
N THR A 62 -3.75 -1.20 -15.31
CA THR A 62 -4.82 -2.03 -14.77
C THR A 62 -5.11 -1.66 -13.33
N ASP A 63 -6.38 -1.75 -12.96
CA ASP A 63 -6.77 -1.71 -11.56
C ASP A 63 -6.46 -3.05 -10.90
N ILE A 64 -5.93 -2.99 -9.68
CA ILE A 64 -5.55 -4.16 -8.89
C ILE A 64 -6.44 -4.21 -7.65
N ASP A 65 -7.15 -5.31 -7.47
CA ASP A 65 -7.95 -5.58 -6.27
C ASP A 65 -7.47 -6.90 -5.63
N VAL A 66 -6.89 -6.81 -4.44
CA VAL A 66 -6.40 -7.96 -3.67
C VAL A 66 -7.21 -8.10 -2.39
N GLN A 67 -7.84 -9.26 -2.20
CA GLN A 67 -8.68 -9.51 -1.04
C GLN A 67 -8.31 -10.80 -0.30
N GLY A 68 -8.36 -10.74 1.02
CA GLY A 68 -8.29 -11.91 1.91
C GLY A 68 -6.90 -12.54 2.06
N VAL A 69 -5.84 -11.96 1.50
CA VAL A 69 -4.47 -12.49 1.61
C VAL A 69 -3.95 -12.35 3.03
N ALA A 70 -3.42 -13.44 3.60
CA ALA A 70 -2.85 -13.48 4.95
C ALA A 70 -1.48 -14.21 5.00
N GLY A 71 -0.78 -14.27 3.88
CA GLY A 71 0.56 -14.86 3.77
C GLY A 71 1.66 -14.02 4.43
N ARG A 72 2.90 -14.41 4.19
CA ARG A 72 4.04 -13.69 4.74
C ARG A 72 4.22 -12.33 4.07
N ASN A 73 4.14 -12.32 2.74
CA ASN A 73 4.40 -11.13 1.93
C ASN A 73 3.25 -10.87 0.96
N LEU A 74 2.91 -9.60 0.81
CA LEU A 74 2.11 -9.06 -0.27
C LEU A 74 2.95 -7.98 -0.95
N VAL A 75 3.23 -8.14 -2.23
CA VAL A 75 3.94 -7.17 -3.05
C VAL A 75 3.05 -6.73 -4.19
N ILE A 76 2.89 -5.43 -4.38
CA ILE A 76 2.09 -4.87 -5.48
C ILE A 76 2.87 -3.76 -6.16
N GLY A 77 3.09 -3.91 -7.46
CA GLY A 77 3.64 -2.91 -8.35
C GLY A 77 2.61 -2.41 -9.35
N SER A 78 2.34 -1.11 -9.41
CA SER A 78 1.44 -0.52 -10.40
C SER A 78 2.09 0.66 -11.09
N VAL A 79 1.95 0.73 -12.41
CA VAL A 79 2.34 1.94 -13.14
C VAL A 79 1.16 2.88 -13.28
N SER A 80 -0.02 2.38 -13.62
CA SER A 80 -1.23 3.18 -13.81
C SER A 80 -2.46 2.35 -13.48
N GLY A 81 -3.34 2.91 -12.72
CA GLY A 81 -4.55 2.28 -12.21
C GLY A 81 -4.62 2.31 -10.68
N GLY A 82 -5.82 2.21 -10.15
CA GLY A 82 -6.06 2.18 -8.72
C GLY A 82 -5.66 0.83 -8.10
N VAL A 83 -5.16 0.88 -6.86
CA VAL A 83 -4.88 -0.33 -6.08
C VAL A 83 -5.78 -0.37 -4.86
N VAL A 84 -6.51 -1.45 -4.71
CA VAL A 84 -7.28 -1.78 -3.52
C VAL A 84 -6.71 -3.06 -2.92
N ALA A 85 -6.30 -3.01 -1.65
CA ALA A 85 -5.83 -4.20 -0.96
C ALA A 85 -6.47 -4.33 0.41
N VAL A 86 -7.07 -5.47 0.67
CA VAL A 86 -7.71 -5.84 1.94
C VAL A 86 -7.18 -7.18 2.40
N GLY A 87 -6.50 -7.23 3.54
CA GLY A 87 -5.91 -8.48 4.00
C GLY A 87 -5.15 -8.36 5.32
N ALA A 88 -4.47 -9.45 5.66
CA ALA A 88 -3.65 -9.53 6.85
C ALA A 88 -2.27 -10.15 6.56
N PRO A 89 -1.54 -9.71 5.53
CA PRO A 89 -0.18 -10.20 5.31
C PRO A 89 0.73 -9.75 6.45
N ARG A 90 1.77 -10.51 6.73
CA ARG A 90 2.73 -10.11 7.76
C ARG A 90 3.51 -8.86 7.34
N LYS A 91 3.88 -8.77 6.08
CA LYS A 91 4.52 -7.62 5.45
C LYS A 91 3.80 -7.28 4.15
N ALA A 92 3.58 -5.99 3.92
CA ALA A 92 3.06 -5.49 2.65
C ALA A 92 4.02 -4.45 2.09
N ASP A 93 4.29 -4.53 0.78
CA ASP A 93 5.15 -3.63 0.02
C ASP A 93 4.41 -3.23 -1.26
N ILE A 94 3.97 -1.99 -1.31
CA ILE A 94 3.11 -1.52 -2.38
C ILE A 94 3.72 -0.29 -3.04
N SER A 95 3.93 -0.34 -4.33
CA SER A 95 4.47 0.77 -5.12
C SER A 95 3.54 1.14 -6.28
N SER A 96 3.36 2.43 -6.52
CA SER A 96 2.60 2.95 -7.65
C SER A 96 3.27 4.16 -8.28
N VAL A 97 3.18 4.27 -9.59
CA VAL A 97 3.58 5.52 -10.25
C VAL A 97 2.40 6.48 -10.33
N SER A 98 1.22 5.99 -10.70
CA SER A 98 0.03 6.82 -10.86
C SER A 98 -1.22 6.03 -10.49
N GLY A 99 -2.03 6.58 -9.64
CA GLY A 99 -3.28 6.01 -9.15
C GLY A 99 -3.37 6.00 -7.63
N ASP A 100 -4.58 6.04 -7.14
CA ASP A 100 -4.84 6.03 -5.70
C ASP A 100 -4.66 4.65 -5.09
N LEU A 101 -4.05 4.61 -3.92
CA LEU A 101 -3.84 3.41 -3.13
C LEU A 101 -4.80 3.39 -1.94
N ARG A 102 -5.73 2.42 -1.91
CA ARG A 102 -6.69 2.20 -0.82
C ARG A 102 -6.40 0.88 -0.14
N LEU A 103 -5.76 0.95 1.01
CA LEU A 103 -5.20 -0.19 1.71
C LEU A 103 -5.89 -0.38 3.06
N ASN A 104 -6.46 -1.55 3.29
CA ASN A 104 -7.02 -1.96 4.58
C ASN A 104 -6.30 -3.23 5.05
N LEU A 105 -5.18 -3.04 5.74
CA LEU A 105 -4.23 -4.10 6.04
C LEU A 105 -4.06 -4.28 7.56
N ASN A 106 -4.17 -5.50 8.03
CA ASN A 106 -3.77 -5.88 9.38
C ASN A 106 -2.40 -6.57 9.28
N SER A 107 -1.35 -5.78 9.36
CA SER A 107 0.02 -6.25 9.08
C SER A 107 0.96 -5.87 10.19
N ARG A 108 2.11 -6.53 10.24
CA ARG A 108 3.17 -6.07 11.12
C ARG A 108 3.88 -4.86 10.52
N ASP A 109 4.33 -4.99 9.30
CA ASP A 109 5.13 -3.95 8.63
C ASP A 109 4.51 -3.63 7.26
N VAL A 110 4.41 -2.34 6.94
CA VAL A 110 3.84 -1.86 5.68
C VAL A 110 4.73 -0.78 5.09
N ALA A 111 5.14 -0.95 3.84
CA ALA A 111 5.80 0.05 3.04
C ALA A 111 4.91 0.42 1.83
N VAL A 112 4.71 1.71 1.61
CA VAL A 112 3.90 2.22 0.50
C VAL A 112 4.61 3.39 -0.15
N GLU A 113 4.79 3.30 -1.46
CA GLU A 113 5.44 4.35 -2.24
C GLU A 113 4.55 4.75 -3.44
N SER A 114 4.39 6.05 -3.68
CA SER A 114 3.67 6.58 -4.83
C SER A 114 4.42 7.75 -5.44
N VAL A 115 4.36 7.90 -6.74
CA VAL A 115 4.84 9.14 -7.37
C VAL A 115 3.68 10.13 -7.47
N SER A 116 2.54 9.69 -7.96
CA SER A 116 1.37 10.56 -8.13
C SER A 116 0.10 9.78 -7.79
N GLY A 117 -0.53 10.16 -6.73
CA GLY A 117 -1.72 9.50 -6.21
C GLY A 117 -1.76 9.55 -4.68
N SER A 118 -2.95 9.50 -4.14
CA SER A 118 -3.14 9.54 -2.71
C SER A 118 -2.99 8.15 -2.09
N ILE A 119 -2.38 8.10 -0.91
CA ILE A 119 -2.22 6.89 -0.10
C ILE A 119 -3.23 6.95 1.05
N ALA A 120 -4.15 6.00 1.09
CA ALA A 120 -5.07 5.81 2.21
C ALA A 120 -4.85 4.43 2.83
N LEU A 121 -4.11 4.40 3.94
CA LEU A 121 -3.77 3.18 4.68
C LEU A 121 -4.57 3.11 5.98
N ARG A 122 -5.32 2.04 6.15
CA ARG A 122 -6.06 1.74 7.38
C ARG A 122 -5.79 0.32 7.84
N GLY A 123 -5.85 0.08 9.15
CA GLY A 123 -5.75 -1.26 9.71
C GLY A 123 -4.86 -1.33 10.94
N ARG A 124 -4.75 -2.51 11.53
CA ARG A 124 -3.92 -2.72 12.71
C ARG A 124 -2.48 -3.01 12.29
N ILE A 125 -1.61 -2.02 12.47
CA ILE A 125 -0.20 -2.11 12.05
C ILE A 125 0.67 -1.82 13.28
N GLY A 126 1.25 -2.86 13.87
CA GLY A 126 1.99 -2.76 15.13
C GLY A 126 3.51 -2.63 14.99
N GLY A 127 4.06 -2.71 13.79
CA GLY A 127 5.49 -2.62 13.52
C GLY A 127 5.90 -1.32 12.86
N GLU A 128 6.47 -1.41 11.68
CA GLU A 128 6.95 -0.27 10.92
C GLU A 128 5.94 0.14 9.83
N ILE A 129 5.74 1.43 9.69
CA ILE A 129 4.95 2.02 8.62
C ILE A 129 5.85 3.02 7.89
N LYS A 130 6.06 2.78 6.62
CA LYS A 130 6.73 3.70 5.70
C LYS A 130 5.73 4.11 4.62
N ALA A 131 5.52 5.42 4.44
CA ALA A 131 4.64 5.92 3.39
C ALA A 131 5.25 7.14 2.72
N GLU A 132 5.52 7.05 1.44
CA GLU A 132 6.20 8.11 0.68
C GLU A 132 5.40 8.45 -0.58
N THR A 133 5.29 9.74 -0.87
CA THR A 133 4.73 10.21 -2.15
C THR A 133 5.42 11.48 -2.62
N VAL A 134 5.50 11.65 -3.92
CA VAL A 134 5.93 12.94 -4.47
C VAL A 134 4.74 13.90 -4.56
N SER A 135 3.61 13.43 -5.07
CA SER A 135 2.42 14.26 -5.21
C SER A 135 1.17 13.48 -4.83
N GLY A 136 0.53 13.90 -3.78
CA GLY A 136 -0.68 13.28 -3.25
C GLY A 136 -0.77 13.36 -1.73
N ASP A 137 -1.93 13.13 -1.20
CA ASP A 137 -2.15 13.11 0.24
C ASP A 137 -1.83 11.74 0.82
N ILE A 138 -1.26 11.74 2.02
CA ILE A 138 -1.04 10.52 2.81
C ILE A 138 -1.99 10.53 4.01
N ARG A 139 -2.81 9.49 4.13
CA ARG A 139 -3.71 9.28 5.26
C ARG A 139 -3.50 7.91 5.86
N ILE A 140 -3.06 7.87 7.12
CA ILE A 140 -2.78 6.63 7.85
C ILE A 140 -3.62 6.59 9.11
N ASP A 141 -4.35 5.48 9.31
CA ASP A 141 -5.15 5.21 10.50
C ASP A 141 -4.87 3.77 10.99
N THR A 142 -4.14 3.64 12.09
CA THR A 142 -3.79 2.33 12.68
C THR A 142 -4.89 1.74 13.54
N ARG A 143 -6.07 2.36 13.61
CA ARG A 143 -7.20 1.90 14.43
C ARG A 143 -6.84 1.65 15.89
N GLY A 144 -5.94 2.47 16.43
CA GLY A 144 -5.48 2.38 17.81
C GLY A 144 -4.39 1.32 18.05
N GLU A 145 -4.00 0.54 17.06
CA GLU A 145 -2.84 -0.37 17.19
C GLU A 145 -1.57 0.46 17.36
N PRO A 146 -0.75 0.21 18.41
CA PRO A 146 0.44 0.99 18.65
C PRO A 146 1.58 0.61 17.70
N ALA A 147 1.84 1.46 16.72
CA ALA A 147 2.97 1.32 15.80
C ALA A 147 4.31 1.57 16.52
N ARG A 148 5.36 0.85 16.13
CA ARG A 148 6.71 1.08 16.64
C ARG A 148 7.43 2.21 15.94
N ARG A 149 7.21 2.34 14.64
CA ARG A 149 7.85 3.34 13.81
C ARG A 149 6.92 3.81 12.71
N LEU A 150 6.86 5.11 12.53
CA LEU A 150 6.21 5.77 11.40
C LEU A 150 7.22 6.69 10.73
N ASP A 151 7.50 6.43 9.46
CA ASP A 151 8.23 7.32 8.58
C ASP A 151 7.34 7.70 7.41
N THR A 152 7.09 8.98 7.25
CA THR A 152 6.22 9.48 6.19
C THR A 152 6.84 10.68 5.53
N SER A 153 6.93 10.69 4.21
CA SER A 153 7.42 11.83 3.46
C SER A 153 6.55 12.18 2.26
N SER A 154 6.34 13.47 2.05
CA SER A 154 5.64 14.01 0.89
C SER A 154 6.36 15.23 0.35
N VAL A 155 6.47 15.37 -0.96
CA VAL A 155 6.95 16.64 -1.54
C VAL A 155 5.79 17.62 -1.66
N SER A 156 4.64 17.18 -2.19
CA SER A 156 3.46 18.02 -2.35
C SER A 156 2.21 17.25 -1.95
N GLY A 157 1.61 17.64 -0.85
CA GLY A 157 0.41 17.01 -0.31
C GLY A 157 0.37 17.02 1.21
N ASN A 158 -0.79 16.74 1.75
CA ASN A 158 -0.99 16.72 3.20
C ASN A 158 -0.69 15.33 3.75
N ALA A 159 -0.03 15.29 4.90
CA ALA A 159 0.22 14.05 5.63
C ALA A 159 -0.63 14.01 6.91
N SER A 160 -1.38 12.95 7.10
CA SER A 160 -2.17 12.75 8.31
C SER A 160 -1.97 11.36 8.90
N TYR A 161 -1.76 11.32 10.20
CA TYR A 161 -1.66 10.09 10.99
C TYR A 161 -2.64 10.12 12.16
N ALA A 162 -3.39 9.03 12.32
CA ALA A 162 -4.24 8.78 13.47
C ALA A 162 -3.91 7.40 14.06
N GLY A 163 -3.45 7.36 15.31
CA GLY A 163 -3.08 6.10 15.94
C GLY A 163 -2.23 6.28 17.18
N ALA A 164 -1.89 5.15 17.80
CA ALA A 164 -0.99 5.09 18.95
C ALA A 164 0.44 4.75 18.53
N LEU A 165 1.38 4.94 19.46
CA LEU A 165 2.74 4.44 19.35
C LEU A 165 3.04 3.48 20.49
N ALA A 166 3.83 2.47 20.20
CA ALA A 166 4.40 1.62 21.22
C ALA A 166 5.35 2.41 22.14
N PRO A 167 5.59 1.97 23.36
CA PRO A 167 6.58 2.57 24.24
C PRO A 167 7.94 2.69 23.57
N GLY A 168 8.51 3.88 23.55
CA GLY A 168 9.76 4.18 22.84
C GLY A 168 9.63 4.30 21.31
N GLY A 169 8.41 4.26 20.80
CA GLY A 169 8.12 4.42 19.37
C GLY A 169 8.54 5.78 18.82
N ARG A 170 8.66 5.85 17.50
CA ARG A 170 9.13 7.04 16.78
C ARG A 170 8.20 7.39 15.64
N ILE A 171 7.94 8.69 15.52
CA ILE A 171 7.28 9.27 14.35
C ILE A 171 8.27 10.24 13.70
N ASN A 172 8.44 10.09 12.40
CA ASN A 172 9.09 11.05 11.53
C ASN A 172 8.13 11.38 10.39
N VAL A 173 7.73 12.64 10.25
CA VAL A 173 6.85 13.09 9.18
C VAL A 173 7.44 14.33 8.54
N GLU A 174 7.71 14.25 7.26
CA GLU A 174 8.32 15.31 6.48
C GLU A 174 7.40 15.72 5.32
N SER A 175 7.24 17.01 5.10
CA SER A 175 6.56 17.55 3.94
C SER A 175 7.27 18.80 3.45
N VAL A 176 7.50 18.90 2.15
CA VAL A 176 8.03 20.14 1.59
C VAL A 176 6.92 21.16 1.45
N SER A 177 5.78 20.78 0.89
CA SER A 177 4.64 21.66 0.71
C SER A 177 3.35 20.92 1.07
N GLY A 178 2.77 21.28 2.21
CA GLY A 178 1.54 20.66 2.70
C GLY A 178 1.43 20.68 4.21
N ASN A 179 0.27 20.35 4.71
CA ASN A 179 0.00 20.35 6.14
C ASN A 179 0.23 18.95 6.72
N ILE A 180 0.82 18.93 7.92
CA ILE A 180 1.02 17.72 8.70
C ILE A 180 0.04 17.73 9.86
N ARG A 181 -0.76 16.68 10.00
CA ARG A 181 -1.69 16.48 11.12
C ARG A 181 -1.43 15.16 11.83
N LEU A 182 -1.11 15.23 13.10
CA LEU A 182 -0.89 14.07 13.96
C LEU A 182 -1.99 14.00 15.02
N SER A 183 -2.77 12.93 15.03
CA SER A 183 -3.80 12.64 16.03
C SER A 183 -3.33 11.48 16.90
N LEU A 184 -2.75 11.81 18.05
CA LEU A 184 -2.15 10.86 18.97
C LEU A 184 -2.99 10.79 20.28
N PRO A 185 -3.04 9.65 20.97
CA PRO A 185 -3.72 9.53 22.26
C PRO A 185 -3.03 10.37 23.32
N ARG A 186 -3.78 10.79 24.32
CA ARG A 186 -3.24 11.53 25.48
C ARG A 186 -2.29 10.66 26.29
N GLY A 187 -1.25 11.28 26.87
CA GLY A 187 -0.30 10.58 27.74
C GLY A 187 0.72 9.71 27.01
N LEU A 188 0.89 9.92 25.71
CA LEU A 188 1.89 9.22 24.92
C LEU A 188 3.31 9.69 25.29
N SER A 189 4.20 8.74 25.61
CA SER A 189 5.63 9.00 25.74
C SER A 189 6.35 8.46 24.49
N ALA A 190 6.61 9.36 23.54
CA ALA A 190 7.21 8.99 22.25
C ALA A 190 8.05 10.13 21.69
N ARG A 191 8.96 9.80 20.80
CA ARG A 191 9.71 10.81 20.04
C ARG A 191 8.97 11.13 18.75
N VAL A 192 8.57 12.39 18.60
CA VAL A 192 7.89 12.89 17.41
C VAL A 192 8.78 13.94 16.75
N ARG A 193 9.05 13.77 15.46
CA ARG A 193 9.68 14.78 14.60
C ARG A 193 8.73 15.06 13.45
N GLY A 194 8.45 16.32 13.21
CA GLY A 194 7.66 16.77 12.09
C GLY A 194 8.33 17.98 11.47
N GLU A 195 8.55 17.97 10.16
CA GLU A 195 9.14 19.07 9.42
C GLU A 195 8.27 19.42 8.21
N SER A 196 7.98 20.71 8.05
CA SER A 196 7.33 21.24 6.86
C SER A 196 8.02 22.53 6.44
N PHE A 197 8.44 22.63 5.20
CA PHE A 197 9.06 23.84 4.68
C PHE A 197 8.01 24.91 4.37
N SER A 198 6.87 24.51 3.77
CA SER A 198 5.75 25.40 3.49
C SER A 198 4.44 24.71 3.86
N GLY A 199 3.92 25.02 5.05
CA GLY A 199 2.70 24.40 5.53
C GLY A 199 2.54 24.55 7.05
N ARG A 200 1.49 23.92 7.58
CA ARG A 200 1.18 23.95 9.00
C ARG A 200 1.40 22.57 9.62
N LEU A 201 2.15 22.52 10.72
CA LEU A 201 2.23 21.37 11.60
C LEU A 201 1.18 21.50 12.72
N SER A 202 0.36 20.47 12.90
CA SER A 202 -0.66 20.42 13.94
C SER A 202 -0.64 19.07 14.66
N ALA A 203 -0.46 19.13 15.96
CA ALA A 203 -0.55 17.97 16.86
C ALA A 203 -1.40 18.36 18.08
N PRO A 204 -2.73 18.45 17.97
CA PRO A 204 -3.60 19.09 18.95
C PRO A 204 -3.59 18.44 20.35
N GLN A 205 -3.03 17.25 20.50
CA GLN A 205 -2.95 16.53 21.78
C GLN A 205 -1.51 16.32 22.26
N ALA A 206 -0.51 16.78 21.51
CA ALA A 206 0.89 16.74 21.92
C ALA A 206 1.30 18.05 22.56
N ARG A 207 2.04 17.96 23.67
CA ARG A 207 2.77 19.11 24.21
C ARG A 207 4.07 19.21 23.44
N ILE A 208 4.24 20.28 22.69
CA ILE A 208 5.48 20.55 21.94
C ILE A 208 6.31 21.46 22.85
N ASP A 209 7.46 20.94 23.30
CA ASP A 209 8.44 21.70 24.06
C ASP A 209 9.45 22.33 23.13
#